data_8476c90b16cff9131b17fb77ffe072fd
#
_entry.id   8476c90b16cff9131b17fb77ffe072fd
#
_cell.length_a   1.000
_cell.length_b   1.000
_cell.length_c   1.000
_cell.angle_alpha   90.00
_cell.angle_beta   90.00
_cell.angle_gamma   90.00
#
_symmetry.space_group_name_H-M   'P 1'
#
loop_
_entity.id
_entity.type
_entity.pdbx_description
1 polymer ?
#
loop_
_entity_poly.entity_id
_entity_poly.type
_entity_poly.pdbx_seq_one_letter_code
_entity_poly.pdbx_strand_id
1 'polypeptide(L)'
;MEKIKLNQDAGSMPLYSQIKQIILNDIKNGVYRLNETIPTEKQLQEIFGVSRMTIRLAIDALVAEGYVVKERSKGTRVIYPKITESLNEVTNFSQEMRNKG
;
A
#
# COMPACT_ATOMS: atom_id res chain seq x y z
N MET A 1 -4.85 12.56 16.27
CA MET A 1 -5.12 11.45 15.35
C MET A 1 -5.41 10.20 16.15
N GLU A 2 -6.50 9.53 15.83
CA GLU A 2 -6.86 8.31 16.55
C GLU A 2 -6.01 7.14 16.09
N LYS A 3 -5.65 6.29 17.04
CA LYS A 3 -4.91 5.09 16.72
C LYS A 3 -5.84 4.03 16.14
N ILE A 4 -5.36 3.32 15.14
CA ILE A 4 -6.10 2.22 14.54
C ILE A 4 -5.91 0.99 15.40
N LYS A 5 -7.02 0.33 15.72
CA LYS A 5 -6.99 -0.84 16.58
C LYS A 5 -6.64 -2.08 15.77
N LEU A 6 -5.61 -2.80 16.22
CA LEU A 6 -5.17 -4.01 15.54
C LEU A 6 -5.51 -5.23 16.38
N ASN A 7 -5.76 -6.34 15.70
CA ASN A 7 -6.06 -7.61 16.37
C ASN A 7 -4.76 -8.29 16.80
N GLN A 8 -4.61 -8.54 18.10
CA GLN A 8 -3.42 -9.16 18.65
C GLN A 8 -3.70 -10.53 19.27
N ASP A 9 -4.89 -11.07 19.01
CA ASP A 9 -5.26 -12.38 19.55
C ASP A 9 -4.44 -13.49 18.92
N ALA A 10 -4.28 -14.59 19.67
CA ALA A 10 -3.62 -15.78 19.15
C ALA A 10 -4.36 -16.27 17.92
N GLY A 11 -3.62 -16.62 16.87
CA GLY A 11 -4.19 -17.07 15.61
C GLY A 11 -4.51 -15.98 14.63
N SER A 12 -4.38 -14.71 15.04
CA SER A 12 -4.57 -13.59 14.12
C SER A 12 -3.35 -13.42 13.23
N MET A 13 -3.53 -12.69 12.14
CA MET A 13 -2.41 -12.32 11.30
C MET A 13 -1.41 -11.49 12.09
N PRO A 14 -0.10 -11.60 11.78
CA PRO A 14 0.88 -10.72 12.40
C PRO A 14 0.51 -9.26 12.23
N LEU A 15 0.95 -8.43 13.18
CA LEU A 15 0.61 -7.00 13.14
C LEU A 15 1.03 -6.34 11.84
N TYR A 16 2.23 -6.67 11.33
CA TYR A 16 2.69 -6.05 10.11
C TYR A 16 1.79 -6.40 8.91
N SER A 17 1.26 -7.62 8.89
CA SER A 17 0.34 -8.04 7.82
C SER A 17 -0.97 -7.27 7.88
N GLN A 18 -1.48 -7.05 9.08
CA GLN A 18 -2.71 -6.27 9.25
C GLN A 18 -2.50 -4.83 8.79
N ILE A 19 -1.37 -4.23 9.16
CA ILE A 19 -1.04 -2.87 8.76
C ILE A 19 -0.88 -2.79 7.25
N LYS A 20 -0.14 -3.73 6.67
CA LYS A 20 0.03 -3.81 5.23
C LYS A 20 -1.33 -3.84 4.54
N GLN A 21 -2.23 -4.68 5.02
CA GLN A 21 -3.54 -4.83 4.40
C GLN A 21 -4.37 -3.56 4.49
N ILE A 22 -4.31 -2.87 5.63
CA ILE A 22 -5.03 -1.61 5.80
C ILE A 22 -4.51 -0.56 4.83
N ILE A 23 -3.20 -0.40 4.75
CA ILE A 23 -2.60 0.58 3.83
C ILE A 23 -2.92 0.21 2.39
N LEU A 24 -2.83 -1.07 2.05
CA LEU A 24 -3.14 -1.54 0.71
C LEU A 24 -4.58 -1.23 0.33
N ASN A 25 -5.51 -1.47 1.24
CA ASN A 25 -6.91 -1.15 0.98
C ASN A 25 -7.11 0.34 0.74
N ASP A 26 -6.40 1.18 1.50
CA ASP A 26 -6.47 2.63 1.31
C ASP A 26 -5.92 3.02 -0.06
N ILE A 27 -4.85 2.38 -0.50
CA ILE A 27 -4.30 2.62 -1.82
C ILE A 27 -5.30 2.23 -2.90
N LYS A 28 -5.89 1.04 -2.78
CA LYS A 28 -6.84 0.55 -3.77
C LYS A 28 -8.12 1.38 -3.81
N ASN A 29 -8.49 1.94 -2.68
CA ASN A 29 -9.72 2.73 -2.58
C ASN A 29 -9.50 4.22 -2.89
N GLY A 30 -8.28 4.61 -3.25
CA GLY A 30 -8.00 5.97 -3.66
C GLY A 30 -7.72 6.94 -2.53
N VAL A 31 -7.58 6.45 -1.29
CA VAL A 31 -7.18 7.30 -0.18
C VAL A 31 -5.77 7.85 -0.42
N TYR A 32 -4.88 6.99 -0.90
CA TYR A 32 -3.56 7.39 -1.37
C TYR A 32 -3.49 7.11 -2.86
N ARG A 33 -3.37 8.16 -3.65
CA ARG A 33 -3.40 8.03 -5.10
C ARG A 33 -2.01 7.81 -5.68
N LEU A 34 -1.98 7.47 -6.96
CA LEU A 34 -0.72 7.32 -7.69
C LEU A 34 0.14 8.57 -7.51
N ASN A 35 1.40 8.37 -7.18
CA ASN A 35 2.41 9.40 -6.97
C ASN A 35 2.27 10.19 -5.66
N GLU A 36 1.24 9.91 -4.86
CA GLU A 36 1.15 10.50 -3.53
C GLU A 36 2.01 9.72 -2.55
N THR A 37 2.46 10.38 -1.50
CA THR A 37 3.19 9.70 -0.44
C THR A 37 2.23 9.25 0.65
N ILE A 38 2.51 8.09 1.23
CA ILE A 38 1.80 7.65 2.43
C ILE A 38 2.46 8.31 3.65
N PRO A 39 1.83 8.26 4.83
CA PRO A 39 2.45 8.82 6.03
C PRO A 39 3.83 8.23 6.28
N THR A 40 4.68 8.97 6.96
CA THR A 40 6.03 8.52 7.29
C THR A 40 5.99 7.36 8.27
N GLU A 41 7.12 6.65 8.40
CA GLU A 41 7.23 5.57 9.38
C GLU A 41 6.86 6.06 10.78
N LYS A 42 7.35 7.23 11.15
CA LYS A 42 7.05 7.80 12.47
C LYS A 42 5.56 8.07 12.63
N GLN A 43 4.94 8.65 11.60
CA GLN A 43 3.51 8.92 11.64
C GLN A 43 2.71 7.62 11.72
N LEU A 44 3.13 6.61 10.97
CA LEU A 44 2.45 5.32 10.98
C LEU A 44 2.60 4.63 12.33
N GLN A 45 3.75 4.77 12.99
CA GLN A 45 3.91 4.27 14.35
C GLN A 45 2.88 4.87 15.30
N GLU A 46 2.65 6.16 15.15
CA GLU A 46 1.68 6.85 15.99
C GLU A 46 0.25 6.42 15.66
N ILE A 47 -0.05 6.29 14.37
CA ILE A 47 -1.40 5.90 13.92
C ILE A 47 -1.74 4.50 14.41
N PHE A 48 -0.82 3.55 14.26
CA PHE A 48 -1.09 2.15 14.57
C PHE A 48 -0.67 1.75 15.99
N GLY A 49 0.14 2.56 16.64
CA GLY A 49 0.58 2.25 18.00
C GLY A 49 1.49 1.04 18.09
N VAL A 50 2.38 0.88 17.14
CA VAL A 50 3.29 -0.27 17.05
C VAL A 50 4.73 0.21 16.92
N SER A 51 5.67 -0.74 16.98
CA SER A 51 7.08 -0.43 16.87
C SER A 51 7.44 -0.01 15.44
N ARG A 52 8.57 0.67 15.32
CA ARG A 52 9.07 1.07 14.01
C ARG A 52 9.37 -0.14 13.14
N MET A 53 9.90 -1.21 13.74
CA MET A 53 10.21 -2.43 12.99
C MET A 53 8.95 -3.01 12.37
N THR A 54 7.85 -3.02 13.10
CA THR A 54 6.58 -3.53 12.59
C THR A 54 6.12 -2.71 11.39
N ILE A 55 6.23 -1.38 11.48
CA ILE A 55 5.87 -0.52 10.35
C ILE A 55 6.78 -0.80 9.16
N ARG A 56 8.08 -0.93 9.42
CA ARG A 56 9.04 -1.18 8.34
C ARG A 56 8.74 -2.49 7.61
N LEU A 57 8.39 -3.54 8.36
CA LEU A 57 8.01 -4.82 7.74
C LEU A 57 6.80 -4.67 6.84
N ALA A 58 5.80 -3.90 7.29
CA ALA A 58 4.59 -3.67 6.50
C ALA A 58 4.93 -2.93 5.21
N ILE A 59 5.73 -1.88 5.30
CA ILE A 59 6.10 -1.09 4.13
C ILE A 59 6.97 -1.92 3.18
N ASP A 60 7.92 -2.68 3.73
CA ASP A 60 8.77 -3.52 2.89
C ASP A 60 7.96 -4.55 2.11
N ALA A 61 6.90 -5.08 2.72
CA ALA A 61 6.01 -6.00 2.03
C ALA A 61 5.28 -5.30 0.87
N LEU A 62 4.83 -4.07 1.10
CA LEU A 62 4.17 -3.29 0.04
C LEU A 62 5.15 -2.97 -1.10
N VAL A 63 6.40 -2.66 -0.76
CA VAL A 63 7.45 -2.43 -1.76
C VAL A 63 7.67 -3.69 -2.58
N ALA A 64 7.80 -4.83 -1.91
CA ALA A 64 8.06 -6.10 -2.59
C ALA A 64 6.92 -6.48 -3.54
N GLU A 65 5.70 -6.10 -3.20
CA GLU A 65 4.54 -6.42 -4.04
C GLU A 65 4.27 -5.37 -5.11
N GLY A 66 5.05 -4.28 -5.11
CA GLY A 66 4.97 -3.29 -6.18
C GLY A 66 3.90 -2.23 -6.00
N TYR A 67 3.42 -2.02 -4.79
CA TYR A 67 2.40 -0.99 -4.53
C TYR A 67 3.00 0.36 -4.20
N VAL A 68 4.19 0.36 -3.61
CA VAL A 68 4.86 1.60 -3.21
C VAL A 68 6.36 1.48 -3.48
N VAL A 69 7.04 2.63 -3.48
CA VAL A 69 8.49 2.68 -3.59
C VAL A 69 9.00 3.67 -2.54
N LYS A 70 10.11 3.32 -1.91
CA LYS A 70 10.75 4.22 -0.94
C LYS A 70 11.69 5.16 -1.69
N GLU A 71 11.54 6.45 -1.46
CA GLU A 71 12.39 7.46 -2.05
C GLU A 71 13.08 8.23 -0.95
N ARG A 72 14.37 8.40 -1.10
CA ARG A 72 15.24 8.86 -0.03
C ARG A 72 14.80 10.15 0.61
N SER A 73 14.44 11.15 -0.18
CA SER A 73 14.09 12.45 0.34
C SER A 73 12.59 12.75 0.28
N LYS A 74 11.81 11.84 -0.31
CA LYS A 74 10.39 12.09 -0.53
C LYS A 74 9.47 11.16 0.23
N GLY A 75 10.04 10.19 0.96
CA GLY A 75 9.26 9.22 1.71
C GLY A 75 8.82 8.06 0.84
N THR A 76 7.69 7.46 1.19
CA THR A 76 7.17 6.29 0.49
C THR A 76 6.04 6.73 -0.44
N ARG A 77 6.24 6.51 -1.73
CA ARG A 77 5.32 6.99 -2.76
C ARG A 77 4.52 5.84 -3.36
N VAL A 78 3.26 6.08 -3.61
CA VAL A 78 2.37 5.09 -4.22
C VAL A 78 2.66 4.98 -5.70
N ILE A 79 2.82 3.75 -6.18
CA ILE A 79 3.03 3.48 -7.61
C ILE A 79 1.95 2.55 -8.15
N TYR A 80 0.85 2.41 -7.46
CA TYR A 80 -0.30 1.61 -7.88
C TYR A 80 -1.43 2.56 -8.33
N PRO A 81 -2.13 2.26 -9.39
CA PRO A 81 -1.95 1.09 -10.27
C PRO A 81 -0.71 1.23 -11.15
N LYS A 82 -0.12 0.10 -11.48
CA LYS A 82 1.06 0.10 -12.36
C LYS A 82 0.65 0.56 -13.73
N ILE A 83 1.48 1.43 -14.32
CA ILE A 83 1.18 2.00 -15.63
C ILE A 83 1.04 0.92 -16.70
N THR A 84 1.92 -0.09 -16.65
CA THR A 84 1.88 -1.18 -17.63
C THR A 84 0.57 -1.96 -17.57
N GLU A 85 0.06 -2.19 -16.37
CA GLU A 85 -1.22 -2.87 -16.22
C GLU A 85 -2.36 -2.03 -16.76
N SER A 86 -2.33 -0.73 -16.50
CA SER A 86 -3.35 0.17 -17.01
C SER A 86 -3.37 0.20 -18.55
N LEU A 87 -2.19 0.21 -19.15
CA LEU A 87 -2.09 0.19 -20.62
C LEU A 87 -2.62 -1.12 -21.18
N ASN A 88 -2.32 -2.23 -20.52
CA ASN A 88 -2.82 -3.52 -20.97
C ASN A 88 -4.33 -3.58 -20.92
N GLU A 89 -4.92 -3.03 -19.90
CA GLU A 89 -6.37 -3.00 -19.77
C GLU A 89 -7.01 -2.16 -20.88
N VAL A 90 -6.40 -1.04 -21.19
CA VAL A 90 -6.91 -0.15 -22.22
C VAL A 90 -6.84 -0.81 -23.58
N THR A 91 -5.78 -1.51 -23.89
CA THR A 91 -5.61 -2.16 -25.19
C THR A 91 -6.46 -3.39 -25.35
N ASN A 92 -6.86 -3.94 -24.32
CA ASN A 92 -7.76 -5.06 -24.40
C ASN A 92 -9.16 -4.64 -24.73
N PHE A 93 -9.07 -3.89 -24.68
CA PHE A 93 -9.90 -3.67 -25.09
C PHE A 93 -10.08 -3.47 -25.65
N SER A 94 -9.77 -3.26 -25.60
CA SER A 94 -9.73 -3.31 -26.44
C SER A 94 -9.73 -3.91 -26.53
N GLN A 95 -9.77 -4.35 -26.30
CA GLN A 95 -9.73 -4.93 -26.83
C GLN A 95 -10.15 -5.15 -26.52
N GLU A 96 -10.12 -5.24 -26.23
CA GLU A 96 -10.38 -5.39 -26.41
C GLU A 96 -10.57 -5.23 -26.28
N MET A 97 -10.86 -5.21 -26.25
CA MET A 97 -10.98 -5.10 -26.52
C MET A 97 -10.77 -5.27 -26.50
N ARG A 98 -10.77 -5.54 -26.41
CA ARG A 98 -10.67 -5.81 -26.79
C ARG A 98 -10.36 -6.02 -26.69
N ASN A 99 -10.39 -6.32 -26.51
CA ASN A 99 -10.21 -6.62 -26.84
C ASN A 99 -10.12 -6.75 -26.72
N LYS A 100 -10.12 -6.69 -26.35
CA LYS A 100 -10.07 -6.70 -26.54
C LYS A 100 -9.86 -6.52 -26.48
N GLY A 101 -9.79 -6.68 -25.99
CA GLY A 101 -9.32 -6.43 -26.09
C GLY A 101 -9.46 -6.52 -25.98
#